data_ff31946fbea1d36d1a0ec1cd419e5fb9
#
_entry.id   ff31946fbea1d36d1a0ec1cd419e5fb9
#
_cell.length_a   1.000
_cell.length_b   1.000
_cell.length_c   1.000
_cell.angle_alpha   90.00
_cell.angle_beta   90.00
_cell.angle_gamma   90.00
#
_symmetry.space_group_name_H-M   'P 1'
#
loop_
_entity.id
_entity.type
_entity.pdbx_description
1 polymer ?
#
loop_
_entity_poly.entity_id
_entity_poly.type
_entity_poly.pdbx_seq_one_letter_code
_entity_poly.pdbx_strand_id
1 'polypeptide(L)'
;MGFSGSREAGLRVVVTGAGRGFGRALAVSLGRDGAEVFVSARRFDAAEETAQLVRHAGGRAHAFECDLADPVSVREFAEALGETRDAVDVLVNNGAPYLDAGGFTEATDEQVAEVIAAGAAGTVLVTKAVLPLLLRSARPDIVTMVSGCGEYGNHRSAAHEAFYAAKAAQAGFTEVLSKRLRPSGVRVISLYPPDFDDADPLGPGWDEARGTGDALGARSLVDCVRFAIGQPRDCFIKSFYFEQA
;
A
#
# COMPACT_ATOMS: atom_id res chain seq x y z
N MET A 1 6.74 -18.57 -22.94
CA MET A 1 5.37 -19.01 -22.62
C MET A 1 4.62 -17.78 -22.15
N GLY A 2 3.74 -17.22 -22.98
CA GLY A 2 2.97 -16.03 -22.62
C GLY A 2 1.92 -16.40 -21.57
N PHE A 3 1.93 -15.73 -20.43
CA PHE A 3 0.83 -15.79 -19.47
C PHE A 3 -0.38 -15.08 -20.11
N SER A 4 -1.28 -15.85 -20.67
CA SER A 4 -2.52 -15.37 -21.28
C SER A 4 -3.51 -15.00 -20.16
N GLY A 5 -3.75 -13.69 -20.02
CA GLY A 5 -4.66 -13.09 -19.03
C GLY A 5 -3.93 -12.67 -17.74
N SER A 6 -4.00 -11.37 -17.39
CA SER A 6 -3.42 -10.90 -16.14
C SER A 6 -4.16 -11.55 -14.96
N ARG A 7 -3.43 -12.06 -13.98
CA ARG A 7 -3.99 -12.70 -12.76
C ARG A 7 -4.74 -11.68 -11.88
N GLU A 8 -4.54 -10.41 -12.14
CA GLU A 8 -5.14 -9.26 -11.49
C GLU A 8 -6.50 -8.87 -12.09
N ALA A 9 -6.81 -9.39 -13.30
CA ALA A 9 -8.06 -9.07 -13.99
C ALA A 9 -9.29 -9.42 -13.13
N GLY A 10 -10.12 -8.39 -12.89
CA GLY A 10 -11.33 -8.50 -12.09
C GLY A 10 -11.13 -8.42 -10.58
N LEU A 11 -9.89 -8.27 -10.07
CA LEU A 11 -9.66 -7.99 -8.65
C LEU A 11 -10.19 -6.61 -8.26
N ARG A 12 -10.75 -6.50 -7.07
CA ARG A 12 -11.18 -5.27 -6.42
C ARG A 12 -10.11 -4.88 -5.40
N VAL A 13 -9.34 -3.84 -5.72
CA VAL A 13 -8.14 -3.47 -4.96
C VAL A 13 -8.29 -2.08 -4.37
N VAL A 14 -8.24 -1.98 -3.05
CA VAL A 14 -8.13 -0.71 -2.32
C VAL A 14 -6.66 -0.36 -2.16
N VAL A 15 -6.27 0.88 -2.50
CA VAL A 15 -4.92 1.41 -2.26
C VAL A 15 -5.03 2.69 -1.45
N THR A 16 -4.52 2.66 -0.21
CA THR A 16 -4.51 3.84 0.66
C THR A 16 -3.30 4.73 0.38
N GLY A 17 -3.45 6.05 0.57
CA GLY A 17 -2.38 7.01 0.30
C GLY A 17 -1.95 7.03 -1.17
N ALA A 18 -2.88 6.79 -2.09
CA ALA A 18 -2.60 6.65 -3.51
C ALA A 18 -2.76 7.94 -4.33
N GLY A 19 -2.82 9.11 -3.67
CA GLY A 19 -2.89 10.41 -4.35
C GLY A 19 -1.58 10.82 -5.04
N ARG A 20 -0.45 10.17 -4.74
CA ARG A 20 0.88 10.45 -5.33
C ARG A 20 1.83 9.28 -5.11
N GLY A 21 3.06 9.41 -5.65
CA GLY A 21 4.19 8.51 -5.40
C GLY A 21 3.87 7.04 -5.67
N PHE A 22 4.43 6.15 -4.88
CA PHE A 22 4.29 4.71 -5.05
C PHE A 22 2.82 4.23 -5.06
N GLY A 23 1.97 4.78 -4.19
CA GLY A 23 0.55 4.40 -4.16
C GLY A 23 -0.16 4.70 -5.49
N ARG A 24 0.13 5.86 -6.12
CA ARG A 24 -0.35 6.22 -7.47
C ARG A 24 0.21 5.24 -8.51
N ALA A 25 1.50 4.97 -8.47
CA ALA A 25 2.15 4.05 -9.40
C ALA A 25 1.54 2.64 -9.35
N LEU A 26 1.33 2.13 -8.14
CA LEU A 26 0.70 0.83 -7.92
C LEU A 26 -0.75 0.81 -8.42
N ALA A 27 -1.54 1.86 -8.11
CA ALA A 27 -2.93 1.98 -8.54
C ALA A 27 -3.06 1.96 -10.08
N VAL A 28 -2.22 2.75 -10.78
CA VAL A 28 -2.19 2.81 -12.24
C VAL A 28 -1.78 1.45 -12.83
N SER A 29 -0.74 0.83 -12.29
CA SER A 29 -0.26 -0.46 -12.79
C SER A 29 -1.30 -1.57 -12.63
N LEU A 30 -1.94 -1.68 -11.45
CA LEU A 30 -2.99 -2.67 -11.20
C LEU A 30 -4.21 -2.44 -12.09
N GLY A 31 -4.60 -1.17 -12.31
CA GLY A 31 -5.70 -0.84 -13.21
C GLY A 31 -5.42 -1.23 -14.67
N ARG A 32 -4.21 -1.00 -15.17
CA ARG A 32 -3.77 -1.46 -16.52
C ARG A 32 -3.87 -2.97 -16.67
N ASP A 33 -3.66 -3.71 -15.59
CA ASP A 33 -3.74 -5.18 -15.59
C ASP A 33 -5.17 -5.69 -15.39
N GLY A 34 -6.17 -4.80 -15.37
CA GLY A 34 -7.59 -5.13 -15.35
C GLY A 34 -8.20 -5.23 -13.95
N ALA A 35 -7.51 -4.82 -12.90
CA ALA A 35 -8.12 -4.65 -11.59
C ALA A 35 -9.08 -3.46 -11.58
N GLU A 36 -10.09 -3.52 -10.71
CA GLU A 36 -10.88 -2.36 -10.31
C GLU A 36 -10.24 -1.74 -9.07
N VAL A 37 -9.80 -0.50 -9.17
CA VAL A 37 -8.99 0.15 -8.13
C VAL A 37 -9.80 1.20 -7.38
N PHE A 38 -9.80 1.10 -6.04
CA PHE A 38 -10.38 2.07 -5.13
C PHE A 38 -9.24 2.88 -4.54
N VAL A 39 -9.05 4.07 -5.09
CA VAL A 39 -7.97 4.99 -4.77
C VAL A 39 -8.38 5.85 -3.58
N SER A 40 -7.64 5.82 -2.48
CA SER A 40 -7.90 6.75 -1.40
C SER A 40 -6.69 7.65 -1.09
N ALA A 41 -6.98 8.90 -0.75
CA ALA A 41 -6.00 9.89 -0.35
C ALA A 41 -6.63 10.87 0.65
N ARG A 42 -5.78 11.60 1.41
CA ARG A 42 -6.25 12.61 2.37
C ARG A 42 -7.10 13.71 1.74
N ARG A 43 -6.84 14.06 0.47
CA ARG A 43 -7.65 15.00 -0.30
C ARG A 43 -8.30 14.27 -1.46
N PHE A 44 -9.58 14.51 -1.64
CA PHE A 44 -10.36 13.90 -2.71
C PHE A 44 -9.79 14.20 -4.11
N ASP A 45 -9.37 15.45 -4.36
CA ASP A 45 -8.80 15.86 -5.65
C ASP A 45 -7.57 15.04 -6.05
N ALA A 46 -6.68 14.75 -5.10
CA ALA A 46 -5.51 13.92 -5.34
C ALA A 46 -5.86 12.44 -5.62
N ALA A 47 -6.88 11.91 -4.96
CA ALA A 47 -7.39 10.57 -5.25
C ALA A 47 -8.05 10.51 -6.63
N GLU A 48 -8.86 11.53 -6.99
CA GLU A 48 -9.54 11.63 -8.28
C GLU A 48 -8.55 11.79 -9.44
N GLU A 49 -7.50 12.60 -9.28
CA GLU A 49 -6.41 12.70 -10.26
C GLU A 49 -5.80 11.32 -10.57
N THR A 50 -5.49 10.54 -9.53
CA THR A 50 -4.98 9.18 -9.73
C THR A 50 -6.01 8.25 -10.37
N ALA A 51 -7.27 8.32 -9.95
CA ALA A 51 -8.33 7.53 -10.56
C ALA A 51 -8.53 7.86 -12.06
N GLN A 52 -8.36 9.14 -12.44
CA GLN A 52 -8.36 9.55 -13.86
C GLN A 52 -7.19 8.95 -14.62
N LEU A 53 -5.98 8.93 -14.05
CA LEU A 53 -4.83 8.28 -14.69
C LEU A 53 -5.09 6.78 -14.91
N VAL A 54 -5.67 6.08 -13.94
CA VAL A 54 -6.07 4.68 -14.09
C VAL A 54 -7.07 4.51 -15.24
N ARG A 55 -8.11 5.35 -15.31
CA ARG A 55 -9.13 5.31 -16.37
C ARG A 55 -8.56 5.63 -17.74
N HIS A 56 -7.66 6.62 -17.86
CA HIS A 56 -6.95 6.95 -19.10
C HIS A 56 -6.05 5.80 -19.57
N ALA A 57 -5.48 5.02 -18.63
CA ALA A 57 -4.71 3.82 -18.95
C ALA A 57 -5.58 2.60 -19.31
N GLY A 58 -6.91 2.77 -19.41
CA GLY A 58 -7.87 1.72 -19.79
C GLY A 58 -8.42 0.90 -18.61
N GLY A 59 -8.04 1.25 -17.37
CA GLY A 59 -8.52 0.59 -16.16
C GLY A 59 -9.85 1.13 -15.62
N ARG A 60 -10.31 0.55 -14.51
CA ARG A 60 -11.47 1.02 -13.75
C ARG A 60 -11.02 1.54 -12.39
N ALA A 61 -11.45 2.74 -12.01
CA ALA A 61 -11.09 3.30 -10.72
C ALA A 61 -12.17 4.20 -10.13
N HIS A 62 -12.21 4.23 -8.80
CA HIS A 62 -13.05 5.08 -7.97
C HIS A 62 -12.17 5.86 -7.00
N ALA A 63 -12.48 7.12 -6.77
CA ALA A 63 -11.75 7.99 -5.86
C ALA A 63 -12.49 8.17 -4.54
N PHE A 64 -11.75 8.19 -3.44
CA PHE A 64 -12.27 8.40 -2.09
C PHE A 64 -11.36 9.32 -1.30
N GLU A 65 -11.97 10.17 -0.48
CA GLU A 65 -11.24 10.86 0.57
C GLU A 65 -11.04 9.93 1.77
N CYS A 66 -9.83 9.91 2.32
CA CYS A 66 -9.51 9.18 3.55
C CYS A 66 -8.28 9.80 4.20
N ASP A 67 -8.47 10.51 5.29
CA ASP A 67 -7.37 10.91 6.18
C ASP A 67 -7.12 9.78 7.19
N LEU A 68 -5.98 9.11 7.05
CA LEU A 68 -5.61 8.01 7.94
C LEU A 68 -5.32 8.47 9.39
N ALA A 69 -5.06 9.76 9.60
CA ALA A 69 -4.89 10.30 10.95
C ALA A 69 -6.24 10.57 11.65
N ASP A 70 -7.34 10.60 10.91
CA ASP A 70 -8.69 10.85 11.45
C ASP A 70 -9.53 9.56 11.45
N PRO A 71 -9.88 9.01 12.64
CA PRO A 71 -10.74 7.84 12.74
C PRO A 71 -12.15 8.03 12.17
N VAL A 72 -12.66 9.28 12.09
CA VAL A 72 -13.96 9.56 11.48
C VAL A 72 -13.87 9.39 9.98
N SER A 73 -12.89 10.05 9.36
CA SER A 73 -12.62 9.94 7.92
C SER A 73 -12.40 8.48 7.47
N VAL A 74 -11.69 7.67 8.28
CA VAL A 74 -11.50 6.24 7.99
C VAL A 74 -12.82 5.46 7.99
N ARG A 75 -13.76 5.78 8.91
CA ARG A 75 -15.08 5.11 8.94
C ARG A 75 -15.92 5.51 7.74
N GLU A 76 -16.01 6.82 7.44
CA GLU A 76 -16.75 7.35 6.29
C GLU A 76 -16.24 6.77 4.98
N PHE A 77 -14.92 6.66 4.82
CA PHE A 77 -14.32 5.96 3.69
C PHE A 77 -14.80 4.51 3.56
N ALA A 78 -14.77 3.74 4.66
CA ALA A 78 -15.17 2.33 4.61
C ALA A 78 -16.66 2.15 4.34
N GLU A 79 -17.52 3.05 4.82
CA GLU A 79 -18.95 3.11 4.54
C GLU A 79 -19.20 3.38 3.05
N ALA A 80 -18.60 4.44 2.49
CA ALA A 80 -18.71 4.78 1.07
C ALA A 80 -18.16 3.67 0.14
N LEU A 81 -17.08 3.00 0.55
CA LEU A 81 -16.56 1.83 -0.14
C LEU A 81 -17.58 0.68 -0.15
N GLY A 82 -18.23 0.42 0.99
CA GLY A 82 -19.27 -0.60 1.14
C GLY A 82 -20.53 -0.33 0.32
N GLU A 83 -20.88 0.95 0.11
CA GLU A 83 -21.97 1.36 -0.79
C GLU A 83 -21.60 1.13 -2.27
N THR A 84 -20.31 1.21 -2.60
CA THR A 84 -19.83 1.03 -3.97
C THR A 84 -19.68 -0.46 -4.33
N ARG A 85 -19.22 -1.30 -3.41
CA ARG A 85 -18.97 -2.74 -3.61
C ARG A 85 -19.22 -3.56 -2.35
N ASP A 86 -19.86 -4.70 -2.54
CA ASP A 86 -20.15 -5.65 -1.46
C ASP A 86 -18.91 -6.38 -0.92
N ALA A 87 -17.84 -6.46 -1.71
CA ALA A 87 -16.61 -7.15 -1.33
C ALA A 87 -15.37 -6.50 -1.96
N VAL A 88 -14.25 -6.63 -1.27
CA VAL A 88 -12.89 -6.21 -1.69
C VAL A 88 -11.98 -7.42 -1.67
N ASP A 89 -11.12 -7.57 -2.66
CA ASP A 89 -10.19 -8.71 -2.76
C ASP A 89 -8.83 -8.39 -2.14
N VAL A 90 -8.37 -7.16 -2.31
CA VAL A 90 -7.05 -6.73 -1.81
C VAL A 90 -7.16 -5.36 -1.13
N LEU A 91 -6.62 -5.26 0.08
CA LEU A 91 -6.34 -3.98 0.72
C LEU A 91 -4.83 -3.75 0.73
N VAL A 92 -4.38 -2.65 0.11
CA VAL A 92 -2.99 -2.20 0.17
C VAL A 92 -2.88 -1.03 1.15
N ASN A 93 -2.32 -1.29 2.32
CA ASN A 93 -1.92 -0.30 3.31
C ASN A 93 -0.61 0.34 2.87
N ASN A 94 -0.70 1.40 2.08
CA ASN A 94 0.44 2.16 1.57
C ASN A 94 0.57 3.53 2.24
N GLY A 95 -0.54 4.15 2.61
CA GLY A 95 -0.55 5.50 3.17
C GLY A 95 0.20 5.59 4.50
N ALA A 96 1.28 6.35 4.50
CA ALA A 96 2.01 6.78 5.69
C ALA A 96 2.80 8.03 5.33
N PRO A 97 2.74 9.13 6.10
CA PRO A 97 3.59 10.28 5.85
C PRO A 97 5.05 9.93 6.17
N TYR A 98 5.94 10.22 5.22
CA TYR A 98 7.38 10.17 5.44
C TYR A 98 7.80 11.45 6.15
N LEU A 99 8.64 11.33 7.15
CA LEU A 99 9.21 12.47 7.87
C LEU A 99 10.72 12.41 7.76
N ASP A 100 11.27 13.45 7.15
CA ASP A 100 12.69 13.76 7.11
C ASP A 100 12.86 15.12 7.77
N ALA A 101 13.28 15.15 9.01
CA ALA A 101 13.36 16.36 9.83
C ALA A 101 14.79 16.69 10.30
N GLY A 102 15.81 16.11 9.67
CA GLY A 102 17.19 16.35 10.04
C GLY A 102 17.58 15.67 11.35
N GLY A 103 17.12 16.17 12.50
CA GLY A 103 17.40 15.59 13.81
C GLY A 103 16.16 15.36 14.65
N PHE A 104 16.26 14.48 15.64
CA PHE A 104 15.15 14.08 16.51
C PHE A 104 14.39 15.28 17.11
N THR A 105 15.09 16.33 17.48
CA THR A 105 14.50 17.53 18.11
C THR A 105 14.05 18.59 17.13
N GLU A 106 14.21 18.37 15.82
CA GLU A 106 13.91 19.36 14.79
C GLU A 106 12.47 19.21 14.24
N ALA A 107 11.88 18.02 14.40
CA ALA A 107 10.48 17.80 14.08
C ALA A 107 9.56 18.48 15.10
N THR A 108 8.45 19.07 14.63
CA THR A 108 7.42 19.60 15.54
C THR A 108 6.59 18.46 16.16
N ASP A 109 5.96 18.74 17.30
CA ASP A 109 5.08 17.77 17.96
C ASP A 109 3.94 17.32 17.04
N GLU A 110 3.40 18.24 16.20
CA GLU A 110 2.35 17.95 15.24
C GLU A 110 2.82 17.00 14.14
N GLN A 111 4.04 17.19 13.61
CA GLN A 111 4.62 16.29 12.62
C GLN A 111 4.81 14.89 13.19
N VAL A 112 5.36 14.80 14.40
CA VAL A 112 5.52 13.50 15.10
C VAL A 112 4.16 12.83 15.32
N ALA A 113 3.18 13.58 15.84
CA ALA A 113 1.84 13.07 16.09
C ALA A 113 1.15 12.59 14.80
N GLU A 114 1.25 13.37 13.70
CA GLU A 114 0.66 13.01 12.39
C GLU A 114 1.26 11.70 11.86
N VAL A 115 2.59 11.54 11.91
CA VAL A 115 3.26 10.32 11.42
C VAL A 115 2.81 9.08 12.19
N ILE A 116 2.72 9.17 13.50
CA ILE A 116 2.25 8.06 14.33
C ILE A 116 0.76 7.78 14.11
N ALA A 117 -0.07 8.84 14.07
CA ALA A 117 -1.51 8.70 13.89
C ALA A 117 -1.84 8.06 12.53
N ALA A 118 -1.30 8.60 11.44
CA ALA A 118 -1.58 8.08 10.11
C ALA A 118 -0.88 6.73 9.83
N GLY A 119 0.43 6.65 10.17
CA GLY A 119 1.25 5.49 9.83
C GLY A 119 0.95 4.27 10.68
N ALA A 120 0.79 4.42 11.99
CA ALA A 120 0.53 3.30 12.90
C ALA A 120 -0.98 3.10 13.13
N ALA A 121 -1.63 4.05 13.79
CA ALA A 121 -3.04 3.92 14.17
C ALA A 121 -3.94 3.83 12.93
N GLY A 122 -3.72 4.68 11.92
CA GLY A 122 -4.49 4.70 10.68
C GLY A 122 -4.44 3.38 9.92
N THR A 123 -3.27 2.74 9.83
CA THR A 123 -3.12 1.41 9.22
C THR A 123 -4.00 0.36 9.94
N VAL A 124 -4.02 0.37 11.26
CA VAL A 124 -4.84 -0.55 12.05
C VAL A 124 -6.33 -0.26 11.84
N LEU A 125 -6.72 1.02 11.90
CA LEU A 125 -8.10 1.45 11.79
C LEU A 125 -8.69 1.16 10.40
N VAL A 126 -7.98 1.50 9.31
CA VAL A 126 -8.46 1.23 7.96
C VAL A 126 -8.53 -0.27 7.67
N THR A 127 -7.57 -1.04 8.15
CA THR A 127 -7.62 -2.50 8.05
C THR A 127 -8.84 -3.06 8.77
N LYS A 128 -9.12 -2.60 10.00
CA LYS A 128 -10.30 -3.00 10.78
C LYS A 128 -11.60 -2.63 10.06
N ALA A 129 -11.68 -1.43 9.49
CA ALA A 129 -12.89 -0.93 8.84
C ALA A 129 -13.18 -1.65 7.52
N VAL A 130 -12.16 -1.99 6.72
CA VAL A 130 -12.30 -2.68 5.43
C VAL A 130 -12.38 -4.21 5.58
N LEU A 131 -11.96 -4.78 6.72
CA LEU A 131 -11.94 -6.23 6.96
C LEU A 131 -13.28 -6.94 6.68
N PRO A 132 -14.46 -6.39 7.03
CA PRO A 132 -15.74 -7.03 6.70
C PRO A 132 -15.97 -7.21 5.19
N LEU A 133 -15.47 -6.29 4.35
CA LEU A 133 -15.54 -6.40 2.88
C LEU A 133 -14.53 -7.42 2.35
N LEU A 134 -13.34 -7.50 2.93
CA LEU A 134 -12.35 -8.52 2.62
C LEU A 134 -12.85 -9.93 2.92
N LEU A 135 -13.50 -10.13 4.06
CA LEU A 135 -14.03 -11.44 4.47
C LEU A 135 -15.18 -11.96 3.58
N ARG A 136 -15.77 -11.10 2.72
CA ARG A 136 -16.74 -11.52 1.70
C ARG A 136 -16.09 -11.94 0.39
N SER A 137 -14.78 -11.71 0.24
CA SER A 137 -14.03 -12.18 -0.93
C SER A 137 -13.67 -13.66 -0.82
N ALA A 138 -13.63 -14.35 -1.96
CA ALA A 138 -13.08 -15.70 -2.05
C ALA A 138 -11.54 -15.75 -1.99
N ARG A 139 -10.87 -14.57 -2.11
CA ARG A 139 -9.41 -14.47 -2.15
C ARG A 139 -8.88 -13.22 -1.44
N PRO A 140 -9.19 -13.05 -0.14
CA PRO A 140 -8.84 -11.84 0.58
C PRO A 140 -7.34 -11.75 0.87
N ASP A 141 -6.73 -10.61 0.51
CA ASP A 141 -5.33 -10.28 0.80
C ASP A 141 -5.22 -8.90 1.43
N ILE A 142 -4.30 -8.76 2.37
CA ILE A 142 -3.87 -7.48 2.95
C ILE A 142 -2.39 -7.34 2.65
N VAL A 143 -2.02 -6.28 1.94
CA VAL A 143 -0.63 -5.92 1.64
C VAL A 143 -0.26 -4.68 2.44
N THR A 144 0.86 -4.68 3.14
CA THR A 144 1.32 -3.51 3.90
C THR A 144 2.74 -3.12 3.49
N MET A 145 2.90 -1.84 3.12
CA MET A 145 4.19 -1.23 2.81
C MET A 145 4.87 -0.84 4.12
N VAL A 146 5.52 -1.81 4.77
CA VAL A 146 6.13 -1.62 6.09
C VAL A 146 7.37 -0.75 6.01
N SER A 147 8.22 -0.88 4.95
CA SER A 147 9.55 -0.29 4.85
C SER A 147 10.62 -1.03 5.66
N GLY A 148 11.89 -0.93 5.23
CA GLY A 148 13.04 -1.38 6.01
C GLY A 148 13.11 -0.75 7.41
N CYS A 149 12.54 0.45 7.59
CA CYS A 149 12.43 1.09 8.91
C CYS A 149 11.57 0.29 9.92
N GLY A 150 10.72 -0.61 9.46
CA GLY A 150 9.96 -1.53 10.33
C GLY A 150 10.67 -2.83 10.65
N GLU A 151 11.82 -3.08 10.04
CA GLU A 151 12.64 -4.25 10.31
C GLU A 151 13.50 -4.04 11.55
N TYR A 152 13.46 -4.99 12.47
CA TYR A 152 14.26 -4.90 13.69
C TYR A 152 15.76 -4.89 13.38
N GLY A 153 16.47 -3.88 13.92
CA GLY A 153 17.91 -3.73 13.71
C GLY A 153 18.31 -3.07 12.40
N ASN A 154 17.35 -2.67 11.54
CA ASN A 154 17.63 -1.90 10.33
C ASN A 154 17.58 -0.39 10.65
N HIS A 155 18.73 0.29 10.52
CA HIS A 155 18.89 1.70 10.84
C HIS A 155 19.56 2.47 9.67
N ARG A 156 19.26 2.05 8.42
CA ARG A 156 19.96 2.57 7.24
C ARG A 156 19.30 3.80 6.63
N SER A 157 18.01 4.05 6.90
CA SER A 157 17.29 5.21 6.36
C SER A 157 17.58 6.47 7.18
N ALA A 158 17.59 7.63 6.50
CA ALA A 158 17.63 8.95 7.13
C ALA A 158 16.28 9.41 7.70
N ALA A 159 15.25 8.57 7.64
CA ALA A 159 13.94 8.91 8.17
C ALA A 159 13.98 9.21 9.68
N HIS A 160 13.12 10.13 10.10
CA HIS A 160 12.95 10.49 11.51
C HIS A 160 12.46 9.30 12.36
N GLU A 161 12.82 9.27 13.65
CA GLU A 161 12.52 8.19 14.59
C GLU A 161 11.01 7.93 14.74
N ALA A 162 10.15 8.95 14.57
CA ALA A 162 8.70 8.78 14.54
C ALA A 162 8.24 7.90 13.37
N PHE A 163 8.89 8.00 12.20
CA PHE A 163 8.61 7.14 11.07
C PHE A 163 9.04 5.69 11.36
N TYR A 164 10.23 5.49 11.94
CA TYR A 164 10.66 4.17 12.41
C TYR A 164 9.67 3.56 13.40
N ALA A 165 9.19 4.33 14.38
CA ALA A 165 8.21 3.88 15.36
C ALA A 165 6.88 3.48 14.69
N ALA A 166 6.38 4.27 13.73
CA ALA A 166 5.17 3.93 12.98
C ALA A 166 5.34 2.65 12.15
N LYS A 167 6.49 2.49 11.49
CA LYS A 167 6.79 1.30 10.66
C LYS A 167 7.02 0.04 11.51
N ALA A 168 7.66 0.16 12.66
CA ALA A 168 7.77 -0.94 13.64
C ALA A 168 6.40 -1.37 14.17
N ALA A 169 5.49 -0.41 14.41
CA ALA A 169 4.10 -0.72 14.78
C ALA A 169 3.37 -1.48 13.66
N GLN A 170 3.54 -1.09 12.39
CA GLN A 170 2.99 -1.83 11.23
C GLN A 170 3.54 -3.26 11.16
N ALA A 171 4.86 -3.46 11.37
CA ALA A 171 5.47 -4.78 11.35
C ALA A 171 4.89 -5.70 12.44
N GLY A 172 4.81 -5.22 13.68
CA GLY A 172 4.21 -5.98 14.79
C GLY A 172 2.72 -6.27 14.56
N PHE A 173 1.97 -5.30 14.06
CA PHE A 173 0.55 -5.46 13.73
C PHE A 173 0.33 -6.53 12.67
N THR A 174 1.04 -6.46 11.55
CA THR A 174 0.86 -7.41 10.44
C THR A 174 1.28 -8.83 10.81
N GLU A 175 2.32 -8.99 11.64
CA GLU A 175 2.76 -10.30 12.15
C GLU A 175 1.67 -10.99 12.95
N VAL A 176 1.05 -10.27 13.90
CA VAL A 176 -0.04 -10.82 14.71
C VAL A 176 -1.30 -11.04 13.89
N LEU A 177 -1.65 -10.08 13.03
CA LEU A 177 -2.83 -10.15 12.17
C LEU A 177 -2.77 -11.35 11.22
N SER A 178 -1.59 -11.61 10.63
CA SER A 178 -1.35 -12.76 9.75
C SER A 178 -1.70 -14.09 10.41
N LYS A 179 -1.33 -14.25 11.67
CA LYS A 179 -1.65 -15.47 12.45
C LYS A 179 -3.15 -15.57 12.74
N ARG A 180 -3.76 -14.46 13.13
CA ARG A 180 -5.18 -14.43 13.55
C ARG A 180 -6.16 -14.60 12.41
N LEU A 181 -5.86 -14.05 11.23
CA LEU A 181 -6.76 -14.11 10.07
C LEU A 181 -6.52 -15.31 9.15
N ARG A 182 -5.46 -16.10 9.37
CA ARG A 182 -5.18 -17.30 8.58
C ARG A 182 -6.34 -18.31 8.55
N PRO A 183 -7.04 -18.61 9.66
CA PRO A 183 -8.19 -19.50 9.62
C PRO A 183 -9.36 -18.99 8.76
N SER A 184 -9.45 -17.68 8.56
CA SER A 184 -10.44 -17.03 7.67
C SER A 184 -9.96 -16.94 6.21
N GLY A 185 -8.83 -17.53 5.87
CA GLY A 185 -8.27 -17.54 4.52
C GLY A 185 -7.64 -16.21 4.07
N VAL A 186 -7.50 -15.21 4.95
CA VAL A 186 -6.83 -13.94 4.62
C VAL A 186 -5.32 -14.11 4.64
N ARG A 187 -4.65 -13.73 3.54
CA ARG A 187 -3.19 -13.62 3.51
C ARG A 187 -2.79 -12.19 3.88
N VAL A 188 -1.90 -12.04 4.83
CA VAL A 188 -1.34 -10.73 5.22
C VAL A 188 0.13 -10.70 4.82
N ILE A 189 0.45 -9.80 3.88
CA ILE A 189 1.71 -9.73 3.15
C ILE A 189 2.41 -8.42 3.53
N SER A 190 3.66 -8.48 3.91
CA SER A 190 4.45 -7.32 4.32
C SER A 190 5.64 -7.09 3.38
N LEU A 191 5.83 -5.86 2.91
CA LEU A 191 6.99 -5.47 2.12
C LEU A 191 7.90 -4.56 2.93
N TYR A 192 9.19 -4.83 2.90
CA TYR A 192 10.24 -4.11 3.64
C TYR A 192 11.24 -3.48 2.65
N PRO A 193 10.80 -2.53 1.79
CA PRO A 193 11.73 -1.87 0.88
C PRO A 193 12.65 -0.90 1.62
N PRO A 194 13.89 -0.70 1.14
CA PRO A 194 14.71 0.46 1.45
C PRO A 194 14.10 1.72 0.82
N ASP A 195 14.84 2.83 0.85
CA ASP A 195 14.49 3.98 0.03
C ASP A 195 14.51 3.60 -1.45
N PHE A 196 13.54 4.08 -2.21
CA PHE A 196 13.36 3.72 -3.61
C PHE A 196 12.89 4.92 -4.44
N ASP A 197 13.05 4.81 -5.75
CA ASP A 197 12.67 5.84 -6.69
C ASP A 197 11.20 5.72 -7.12
N ASP A 198 10.43 6.78 -6.90
CA ASP A 198 9.00 6.91 -7.23
C ASP A 198 8.79 7.29 -8.72
N ALA A 199 9.26 6.46 -9.65
CA ALA A 199 9.05 6.71 -11.08
C ALA A 199 7.55 6.72 -11.45
N ASP A 200 7.18 7.59 -12.39
CA ASP A 200 5.82 7.62 -12.97
C ASP A 200 5.58 6.37 -13.83
N PRO A 201 4.55 5.55 -13.56
CA PRO A 201 4.25 4.34 -14.32
C PRO A 201 3.80 4.61 -15.78
N LEU A 202 3.48 5.86 -16.10
CA LEU A 202 3.17 6.30 -17.46
C LEU A 202 4.33 7.04 -18.12
N GLY A 203 5.43 7.28 -17.38
CA GLY A 203 6.62 7.97 -17.84
C GLY A 203 7.63 7.06 -18.52
N PRO A 204 8.58 7.63 -19.30
CA PRO A 204 9.58 6.86 -20.03
C PRO A 204 10.54 6.09 -19.10
N GLY A 205 10.84 6.61 -17.91
CA GLY A 205 11.77 5.98 -16.96
C GLY A 205 11.25 4.73 -16.26
N TRP A 206 9.94 4.40 -16.41
CA TRP A 206 9.34 3.25 -15.76
C TRP A 206 9.93 1.90 -16.21
N ASP A 207 10.22 1.78 -17.49
CA ASP A 207 10.74 0.55 -18.11
C ASP A 207 12.26 0.53 -18.25
N GLU A 208 12.96 1.58 -17.79
CA GLU A 208 14.42 1.64 -17.84
C GLU A 208 15.06 0.55 -16.98
N ALA A 209 16.07 -0.12 -17.58
CA ALA A 209 16.86 -1.11 -16.84
C ALA A 209 17.72 -0.40 -15.79
N ARG A 210 17.76 -0.95 -14.60
CA ARG A 210 18.59 -0.46 -13.49
C ARG A 210 19.76 -1.39 -13.28
N GLY A 211 20.92 -0.79 -12.97
CA GLY A 211 22.17 -1.47 -12.68
C GLY A 211 22.43 -1.58 -11.18
N THR A 212 23.51 -2.28 -10.86
CA THR A 212 24.05 -2.33 -9.49
C THR A 212 24.44 -0.92 -9.02
N GLY A 213 23.97 -0.55 -7.84
CA GLY A 213 24.22 0.80 -7.26
C GLY A 213 23.14 1.83 -7.57
N ASP A 214 22.20 1.54 -8.48
CA ASP A 214 21.03 2.38 -8.67
C ASP A 214 20.03 2.20 -7.53
N ALA A 215 19.24 3.24 -7.25
CA ALA A 215 18.13 3.12 -6.30
C ALA A 215 17.12 2.05 -6.77
N LEU A 216 16.54 1.31 -5.84
CA LEU A 216 15.47 0.37 -6.16
C LEU A 216 14.32 1.12 -6.86
N GLY A 217 13.88 0.64 -8.01
CA GLY A 217 12.78 1.27 -8.74
C GLY A 217 11.41 0.85 -8.20
N ALA A 218 10.45 1.77 -8.18
CA ALA A 218 9.06 1.51 -7.80
C ALA A 218 8.44 0.34 -8.58
N ARG A 219 8.81 0.13 -9.85
CA ARG A 219 8.38 -0.98 -10.68
C ARG A 219 8.66 -2.34 -10.04
N SER A 220 9.87 -2.55 -9.49
CA SER A 220 10.23 -3.82 -8.84
C SER A 220 9.32 -4.13 -7.65
N LEU A 221 8.93 -3.09 -6.89
CA LEU A 221 7.98 -3.24 -5.77
C LEU A 221 6.57 -3.56 -6.26
N VAL A 222 6.11 -2.89 -7.34
CA VAL A 222 4.83 -3.18 -7.99
C VAL A 222 4.79 -4.63 -8.46
N ASP A 223 5.85 -5.12 -9.11
CA ASP A 223 5.94 -6.49 -9.60
C ASP A 223 5.92 -7.51 -8.44
N CYS A 224 6.55 -7.20 -7.30
CA CYS A 224 6.46 -8.03 -6.09
C CYS A 224 5.04 -8.08 -5.52
N VAL A 225 4.32 -6.95 -5.45
CA VAL A 225 2.92 -6.92 -5.02
C VAL A 225 2.06 -7.77 -5.95
N ARG A 226 2.17 -7.57 -7.27
CA ARG A 226 1.45 -8.35 -8.30
C ARG A 226 1.74 -9.83 -8.16
N PHE A 227 3.02 -10.19 -8.04
CA PHE A 227 3.43 -11.57 -7.86
C PHE A 227 2.78 -12.20 -6.63
N ALA A 228 2.78 -11.51 -5.49
CA ALA A 228 2.23 -12.04 -4.25
C ALA A 228 0.71 -12.24 -4.29
N ILE A 229 -0.04 -11.22 -4.72
CA ILE A 229 -1.51 -11.29 -4.82
C ILE A 229 -1.98 -12.24 -5.93
N GLY A 230 -1.17 -12.41 -6.98
CA GLY A 230 -1.42 -13.32 -8.09
C GLY A 230 -1.20 -14.82 -7.77
N GLN A 231 -0.60 -15.16 -6.63
CA GLN A 231 -0.36 -16.57 -6.27
C GLN A 231 -1.66 -17.32 -6.00
N PRO A 232 -1.72 -18.62 -6.32
CA PRO A 232 -2.85 -19.48 -5.94
C PRO A 232 -2.99 -19.54 -4.41
N ARG A 233 -4.17 -19.93 -3.91
CA ARG A 233 -4.49 -19.83 -2.46
C ARG A 233 -3.73 -20.80 -1.57
N ASP A 234 -3.13 -21.84 -2.12
CA ASP A 234 -2.21 -22.77 -1.45
C ASP A 234 -0.78 -22.19 -1.26
N CYS A 235 -0.47 -21.09 -1.98
CA CYS A 235 0.80 -20.37 -1.84
C CYS A 235 0.59 -19.08 -1.05
N PHE A 236 1.26 -18.96 0.09
CA PHE A 236 1.25 -17.77 0.92
C PHE A 236 2.66 -17.20 1.09
N ILE A 237 2.93 -16.08 0.40
CA ILE A 237 4.15 -15.30 0.57
C ILE A 237 3.88 -14.29 1.69
N LYS A 238 4.54 -14.47 2.82
CA LYS A 238 4.29 -13.66 4.02
C LYS A 238 4.99 -12.31 3.97
N SER A 239 6.24 -12.29 3.48
CA SER A 239 7.08 -11.09 3.51
C SER A 239 8.05 -11.05 2.35
N PHE A 240 8.35 -9.83 1.89
CA PHE A 240 9.44 -9.51 1.00
C PHE A 240 10.41 -8.58 1.71
N TYR A 241 11.67 -8.94 1.75
CA TYR A 241 12.77 -8.10 2.21
C TYR A 241 13.61 -7.73 1.00
N PHE A 242 13.99 -6.46 0.92
CA PHE A 242 14.72 -5.91 -0.20
C PHE A 242 16.06 -5.35 0.30
N GLU A 243 17.11 -5.65 -0.42
CA GLU A 243 18.43 -5.06 -0.25
C GLU A 243 18.78 -4.29 -1.51
N GLN A 244 19.45 -3.16 -1.36
CA GLN A 244 20.02 -2.43 -2.49
C GLN A 244 21.30 -3.13 -2.92
N ALA A 245 21.40 -3.46 -4.21
CA ALA A 245 22.51 -4.22 -4.77
C ALA A 245 23.70 -3.31 -5.15
#